data_304356e2405fa50e40f68584ecee6428
#
_entry.id   304356e2405fa50e40f68584ecee6428
#
_cell.length_a   1.000
_cell.length_b   1.000
_cell.length_c   1.000
_cell.angle_alpha   90.00
_cell.angle_beta   90.00
_cell.angle_gamma   90.00
#
_symmetry.space_group_name_H-M   'P 1'
#
loop_
_entity.id
_entity.type
_entity.pdbx_description
1 polymer ?
#
loop_
_entity_poly.entity_id
_entity_poly.type
_entity_poly.pdbx_seq_one_letter_code
_entity_poly.pdbx_strand_id
1 'polypeptide(L)'
;MPTIYITDVTNRDGVQTSRLGLAKLQKTIINLMLNNMGITRSEFGFPTTRHELNYLNGNLELVDRGVIDKTILSGWMRALSNDVIQSFQNVPRLQHVNLSQSTSEQMITGKYQGKKTSDDIIKMTCEAVETATSCGALTIGVNAEDASRTDLDFLIKFGLEAKKAGAHRLRYCDTLGYDDPQTAYDRIYALAKALQIPIETHFHNDLGMGVACS
;
A
#
# COMPACT_ATOMS: atom_id res chain seq x y z
N MET A 1 21.63 14.74 1.68
CA MET A 1 20.32 14.70 0.99
C MET A 1 19.53 13.57 1.61
N PRO A 2 18.22 13.68 1.75
CA PRO A 2 17.40 12.55 2.20
C PRO A 2 17.49 11.40 1.20
N THR A 3 17.50 10.17 1.69
CA THR A 3 17.46 8.97 0.85
C THR A 3 16.02 8.76 0.37
N ILE A 4 15.83 8.62 -0.94
CA ILE A 4 14.53 8.31 -1.56
C ILE A 4 14.52 6.82 -1.90
N TYR A 5 13.43 6.15 -1.58
CA TYR A 5 13.22 4.74 -1.86
C TYR A 5 12.13 4.59 -2.94
N ILE A 6 12.34 3.64 -3.84
CA ILE A 6 11.35 3.35 -4.90
C ILE A 6 10.60 2.07 -4.53
N THR A 7 9.27 2.15 -4.56
CA THR A 7 8.37 1.00 -4.47
C THR A 7 7.75 0.75 -5.84
N ASP A 8 8.05 -0.39 -6.44
CA ASP A 8 7.39 -0.83 -7.67
C ASP A 8 6.03 -1.44 -7.34
N VAL A 9 5.00 -1.11 -8.12
CA VAL A 9 3.64 -1.62 -7.96
C VAL A 9 3.12 -2.33 -9.22
N THR A 10 4.01 -2.64 -10.16
CA THR A 10 3.66 -3.27 -11.45
C THR A 10 2.88 -4.56 -11.24
N ASN A 11 3.34 -5.44 -10.35
CA ASN A 11 2.75 -6.75 -10.11
C ASN A 11 1.46 -6.72 -9.28
N ARG A 12 1.08 -5.58 -8.73
CA ARG A 12 -0.18 -5.41 -7.98
C ARG A 12 -1.11 -4.43 -8.68
N ASP A 13 -0.75 -3.16 -8.77
CA ASP A 13 -1.58 -2.10 -9.34
C ASP A 13 -1.50 -2.09 -10.87
N GLY A 14 -0.30 -2.20 -11.41
CA GLY A 14 -0.07 -2.20 -12.85
C GLY A 14 -0.84 -3.30 -13.59
N VAL A 15 -0.98 -4.49 -13.00
CA VAL A 15 -1.76 -5.58 -13.60
C VAL A 15 -3.28 -5.35 -13.62
N GLN A 16 -3.77 -4.32 -12.95
CA GLN A 16 -5.18 -3.91 -12.99
C GLN A 16 -5.50 -3.06 -14.23
N THR A 17 -4.48 -2.66 -14.97
CA THR A 17 -4.65 -1.92 -16.22
C THR A 17 -5.47 -2.73 -17.23
N SER A 18 -6.46 -2.07 -17.86
CA SER A 18 -7.31 -2.70 -18.86
C SER A 18 -6.48 -3.34 -19.99
N ARG A 19 -6.87 -4.53 -20.38
CA ARG A 19 -6.22 -5.34 -21.45
C ARG A 19 -4.80 -5.82 -21.14
N LEU A 20 -4.34 -5.69 -19.90
CA LEU A 20 -3.08 -6.26 -19.43
C LEU A 20 -3.37 -7.55 -18.66
N GLY A 21 -2.71 -8.64 -19.04
CA GLY A 21 -2.73 -9.89 -18.30
C GLY A 21 -1.32 -10.45 -18.20
N LEU A 22 -0.80 -10.57 -16.98
CA LEU A 22 0.51 -11.16 -16.73
C LEU A 22 0.35 -12.57 -16.15
N ALA A 23 1.02 -13.54 -16.78
CA ALA A 23 1.17 -14.88 -16.20
C ALA A 23 2.04 -14.81 -14.92
N LYS A 24 1.85 -15.77 -14.01
CA LYS A 24 2.63 -15.86 -12.75
C LYS A 24 4.14 -15.88 -12.99
N LEU A 25 4.60 -16.56 -14.03
CA LEU A 25 6.02 -16.57 -14.41
C LEU A 25 6.51 -15.18 -14.82
N GLN A 26 5.72 -14.43 -15.60
CA GLN A 26 6.08 -13.06 -16.00
C GLN A 26 6.19 -12.14 -14.79
N LYS A 27 5.24 -12.23 -13.85
CA LYS A 27 5.30 -11.49 -12.57
C LYS A 27 6.55 -11.86 -11.75
N THR A 28 6.93 -13.15 -11.74
CA THR A 28 8.17 -13.60 -11.06
C THR A 28 9.41 -13.03 -11.75
N ILE A 29 9.46 -13.02 -13.09
CA ILE A 29 10.56 -12.42 -13.84
C ILE A 29 10.69 -10.93 -13.54
N ILE A 30 9.57 -10.20 -13.44
CA ILE A 30 9.56 -8.79 -13.04
C ILE A 30 10.21 -8.61 -11.66
N ASN A 31 9.82 -9.41 -10.65
CA ASN A 31 10.43 -9.33 -9.32
C ASN A 31 11.95 -9.58 -9.36
N LEU A 32 12.41 -10.56 -10.16
CA LEU A 32 13.85 -10.84 -10.34
C LEU A 32 14.57 -9.65 -11.01
N MET A 33 13.97 -9.03 -12.02
CA MET A 33 14.53 -7.84 -12.66
C MET A 33 14.59 -6.66 -11.71
N LEU A 34 13.54 -6.40 -10.93
CA LEU A 34 13.53 -5.36 -9.89
C LEU A 34 14.63 -5.58 -8.86
N ASN A 35 14.83 -6.84 -8.45
CA ASN A 35 15.91 -7.22 -7.54
C ASN A 35 17.29 -6.92 -8.16
N ASN A 36 17.50 -7.28 -9.43
CA ASN A 36 18.76 -7.00 -10.13
C ASN A 36 19.02 -5.49 -10.31
N MET A 37 17.97 -4.69 -10.48
CA MET A 37 18.03 -3.24 -10.56
C MET A 37 18.27 -2.58 -9.18
N GLY A 38 18.11 -3.31 -8.07
CA GLY A 38 18.25 -2.77 -6.72
C GLY A 38 17.04 -1.93 -6.29
N ILE A 39 15.86 -2.17 -6.86
CA ILE A 39 14.62 -1.51 -6.41
C ILE A 39 14.31 -1.98 -5.00
N THR A 40 14.07 -1.02 -4.10
CA THR A 40 13.98 -1.30 -2.65
C THR A 40 12.79 -2.18 -2.28
N ARG A 41 11.64 -1.97 -2.93
CA ARG A 41 10.39 -2.68 -2.59
C ARG A 41 9.58 -2.99 -3.84
N SER A 42 8.95 -4.15 -3.86
CA SER A 42 7.90 -4.50 -4.82
C SER A 42 6.61 -4.84 -4.07
N GLU A 43 5.52 -4.19 -4.44
CA GLU A 43 4.18 -4.59 -4.06
C GLU A 43 3.76 -5.72 -4.99
N PHE A 44 4.05 -6.96 -4.58
CA PHE A 44 4.11 -8.08 -5.51
C PHE A 44 2.78 -8.81 -5.73
N GLY A 45 1.73 -8.48 -4.98
CA GLY A 45 0.40 -9.04 -5.24
C GLY A 45 -0.57 -8.87 -4.08
N PHE A 46 -1.72 -9.57 -4.20
CA PHE A 46 -2.85 -9.52 -3.28
C PHE A 46 -3.08 -10.88 -2.59
N PRO A 47 -2.59 -11.09 -1.35
CA PRO A 47 -2.60 -12.39 -0.68
C PRO A 47 -3.97 -12.99 -0.37
N THR A 48 -5.05 -12.20 -0.41
CA THR A 48 -6.42 -12.71 -0.30
C THR A 48 -6.92 -13.34 -1.59
N THR A 49 -6.24 -13.11 -2.71
CA THR A 49 -6.66 -13.56 -4.03
C THR A 49 -6.18 -14.99 -4.30
N ARG A 50 -7.09 -15.95 -4.23
CA ARG A 50 -6.79 -17.38 -4.25
C ARG A 50 -5.91 -17.85 -5.41
N HIS A 51 -6.10 -17.31 -6.61
CA HIS A 51 -5.30 -17.70 -7.78
C HIS A 51 -3.85 -17.21 -7.74
N GLU A 52 -3.52 -16.21 -6.89
CA GLU A 52 -2.16 -15.70 -6.74
C GLU A 52 -1.31 -16.47 -5.71
N LEU A 53 -1.91 -17.27 -4.85
CA LEU A 53 -1.22 -17.88 -3.71
C LEU A 53 0.05 -18.66 -4.09
N ASN A 54 -0.01 -19.47 -5.14
CA ASN A 54 1.18 -20.22 -5.59
C ASN A 54 2.31 -19.30 -6.06
N TYR A 55 1.96 -18.20 -6.74
CA TYR A 55 2.92 -17.19 -7.18
C TYR A 55 3.54 -16.48 -5.98
N LEU A 56 2.73 -16.04 -5.02
CA LEU A 56 3.20 -15.32 -3.84
C LEU A 56 4.13 -16.20 -2.98
N ASN A 57 3.70 -17.42 -2.67
CA ASN A 57 4.50 -18.37 -1.89
C ASN A 57 5.80 -18.74 -2.62
N GLY A 58 5.77 -18.96 -3.93
CA GLY A 58 6.97 -19.27 -4.72
C GLY A 58 7.98 -18.11 -4.75
N ASN A 59 7.51 -16.86 -4.83
CA ASN A 59 8.42 -15.71 -4.79
C ASN A 59 9.03 -15.50 -3.40
N LEU A 60 8.29 -15.75 -2.32
CA LEU A 60 8.86 -15.70 -0.97
C LEU A 60 9.84 -16.86 -0.71
N GLU A 61 9.64 -18.01 -1.35
CA GLU A 61 10.65 -19.07 -1.33
C GLU A 61 11.95 -18.64 -2.04
N LEU A 62 11.87 -17.86 -3.12
CA LEU A 62 13.06 -17.27 -3.77
C LEU A 62 13.78 -16.28 -2.84
N VAL A 63 13.06 -15.55 -1.99
CA VAL A 63 13.66 -14.72 -0.93
C VAL A 63 14.41 -15.57 0.07
N ASP A 64 13.79 -16.64 0.60
CA ASP A 64 14.42 -17.55 1.57
C ASP A 64 15.68 -18.22 1.02
N ARG A 65 15.72 -18.46 -0.29
CA ARG A 65 16.87 -19.04 -0.99
C ARG A 65 17.95 -18.00 -1.37
N GLY A 66 17.75 -16.71 -1.06
CA GLY A 66 18.70 -15.65 -1.41
C GLY A 66 18.76 -15.30 -2.90
N VAL A 67 17.76 -15.69 -3.68
CA VAL A 67 17.64 -15.34 -5.11
C VAL A 67 17.08 -13.93 -5.27
N ILE A 68 16.16 -13.56 -4.40
CA ILE A 68 15.66 -12.18 -4.23
C ILE A 68 16.19 -11.70 -2.89
N ASP A 69 17.24 -10.88 -2.90
CA ASP A 69 18.01 -10.48 -1.70
C ASP A 69 18.07 -8.95 -1.49
N LYS A 70 17.71 -8.14 -2.50
CA LYS A 70 17.76 -6.68 -2.47
C LYS A 70 16.39 -6.03 -2.40
N THR A 71 15.37 -6.71 -2.93
CA THR A 71 14.01 -6.19 -3.03
C THR A 71 13.11 -6.80 -1.97
N ILE A 72 12.49 -5.97 -1.15
CA ILE A 72 11.47 -6.38 -0.19
C ILE A 72 10.17 -6.66 -0.94
N LEU A 73 9.64 -7.88 -0.84
CA LEU A 73 8.33 -8.23 -1.37
C LEU A 73 7.23 -7.91 -0.35
N SER A 74 6.31 -7.03 -0.70
CA SER A 74 5.22 -6.56 0.17
C SER A 74 3.86 -6.94 -0.41
N GLY A 75 3.02 -7.57 0.42
CA GLY A 75 1.63 -7.88 0.03
C GLY A 75 0.71 -6.68 0.25
N TRP A 76 -0.24 -6.47 -0.66
CA TRP A 76 -1.29 -5.46 -0.51
C TRP A 76 -2.60 -6.13 -0.13
N MET A 77 -3.35 -5.53 0.79
CA MET A 77 -4.68 -6.00 1.19
C MET A 77 -5.52 -4.86 1.75
N ARG A 78 -6.83 -5.08 1.85
CA ARG A 78 -7.72 -4.12 2.52
C ARG A 78 -7.40 -4.07 4.01
N ALA A 79 -7.57 -2.89 4.63
CA ALA A 79 -7.42 -2.71 6.07
C ALA A 79 -8.62 -3.30 6.84
N LEU A 80 -8.76 -4.62 6.76
CA LEU A 80 -9.77 -5.43 7.44
C LEU A 80 -9.06 -6.58 8.15
N SER A 81 -9.30 -6.75 9.45
CA SER A 81 -8.66 -7.80 10.25
C SER A 81 -8.81 -9.19 9.63
N ASN A 82 -9.96 -9.53 9.07
CA ASN A 82 -10.17 -10.81 8.40
C ASN A 82 -9.29 -10.99 7.15
N ASP A 83 -9.13 -9.94 6.33
CA ASP A 83 -8.24 -10.00 5.15
C ASP A 83 -6.78 -10.19 5.58
N VAL A 84 -6.38 -9.53 6.67
CA VAL A 84 -5.04 -9.66 7.25
C VAL A 84 -4.80 -11.10 7.72
N ILE A 85 -5.67 -11.64 8.59
CA ILE A 85 -5.55 -13.02 9.10
C ILE A 85 -5.48 -14.02 7.94
N GLN A 86 -6.40 -13.91 6.99
CA GLN A 86 -6.45 -14.80 5.83
C GLN A 86 -5.17 -14.71 4.98
N SER A 87 -4.63 -13.50 4.81
CA SER A 87 -3.39 -13.30 4.04
C SER A 87 -2.20 -14.00 4.68
N PHE A 88 -2.02 -13.89 6.00
CA PHE A 88 -0.93 -14.56 6.70
C PHE A 88 -1.12 -16.08 6.79
N GLN A 89 -2.36 -16.56 6.88
CA GLN A 89 -2.66 -17.99 6.79
C GLN A 89 -2.34 -18.57 5.41
N ASN A 90 -2.69 -17.85 4.35
CA ASN A 90 -2.49 -18.29 2.96
C ASN A 90 -1.03 -18.14 2.50
N VAL A 91 -0.31 -17.16 3.05
CA VAL A 91 1.08 -16.83 2.69
C VAL A 91 1.90 -16.71 3.99
N PRO A 92 2.25 -17.84 4.63
CA PRO A 92 2.87 -17.85 5.97
C PRO A 92 4.25 -17.18 6.06
N ARG A 93 4.93 -17.00 4.92
CA ARG A 93 6.22 -16.28 4.83
C ARG A 93 6.09 -14.77 4.65
N LEU A 94 4.85 -14.26 4.60
CA LEU A 94 4.60 -12.83 4.41
C LEU A 94 5.06 -12.04 5.64
N GLN A 95 5.93 -11.06 5.43
CA GLN A 95 6.49 -10.24 6.50
C GLN A 95 6.24 -8.74 6.31
N HIS A 96 5.96 -8.32 5.09
CA HIS A 96 5.79 -6.91 4.73
C HIS A 96 4.43 -6.70 4.07
N VAL A 97 3.66 -5.75 4.61
CA VAL A 97 2.29 -5.53 4.15
C VAL A 97 1.96 -4.06 3.95
N ASN A 98 1.02 -3.79 3.04
CA ASN A 98 0.35 -2.52 2.84
C ASN A 98 -1.15 -2.72 3.01
N LEU A 99 -1.72 -2.02 3.98
CA LEU A 99 -3.14 -2.06 4.35
C LEU A 99 -3.85 -0.87 3.75
N SER A 100 -4.80 -1.08 2.85
CA SER A 100 -5.48 0.02 2.15
C SER A 100 -6.86 0.30 2.71
N GLN A 101 -7.13 1.58 2.96
CA GLN A 101 -8.41 2.08 3.44
C GLN A 101 -8.80 3.35 2.70
N SER A 102 -10.07 3.45 2.30
CA SER A 102 -10.61 4.67 1.70
C SER A 102 -10.77 5.77 2.74
N THR A 103 -10.31 6.97 2.42
CA THR A 103 -10.29 8.09 3.38
C THR A 103 -11.17 9.26 2.97
N SER A 104 -11.51 9.43 1.67
CA SER A 104 -12.41 10.48 1.24
C SER A 104 -13.86 10.21 1.64
N GLU A 105 -14.61 11.27 1.90
CA GLU A 105 -16.04 11.20 2.24
C GLU A 105 -16.84 10.50 1.14
N GLN A 106 -16.53 10.78 -0.12
CA GLN A 106 -17.17 10.18 -1.29
C GLN A 106 -16.99 8.67 -1.31
N MET A 107 -15.76 8.20 -1.05
CA MET A 107 -15.47 6.77 -1.03
C MET A 107 -16.06 6.08 0.19
N ILE A 108 -16.01 6.69 1.37
CA ILE A 108 -16.61 6.16 2.60
C ILE A 108 -18.11 6.02 2.40
N THR A 109 -18.78 7.06 1.95
CA THR A 109 -20.23 7.06 1.72
C THR A 109 -20.61 6.02 0.65
N GLY A 110 -19.89 5.97 -0.47
CA GLY A 110 -20.18 5.05 -1.57
C GLY A 110 -19.95 3.58 -1.20
N LYS A 111 -18.77 3.25 -0.64
CA LYS A 111 -18.42 1.86 -0.26
C LYS A 111 -19.28 1.31 0.87
N TYR A 112 -19.60 2.13 1.86
CA TYR A 112 -20.30 1.67 3.06
C TYR A 112 -21.77 2.08 3.10
N GLN A 113 -22.28 2.71 2.02
CA GLN A 113 -23.71 3.09 1.92
C GLN A 113 -24.18 3.94 3.12
N GLY A 114 -23.34 4.84 3.60
CA GLY A 114 -23.62 5.69 4.77
C GLY A 114 -23.60 4.97 6.12
N LYS A 115 -23.23 3.68 6.18
CA LYS A 115 -23.22 2.88 7.41
C LYS A 115 -21.95 3.04 8.25
N LYS A 116 -20.94 3.76 7.75
CA LYS A 116 -19.67 3.98 8.42
C LYS A 116 -19.34 5.47 8.45
N THR A 117 -18.77 5.88 9.56
CA THR A 117 -18.24 7.24 9.77
C THR A 117 -16.73 7.26 9.56
N SER A 118 -16.15 8.45 9.48
CA SER A 118 -14.70 8.64 9.44
C SER A 118 -14.00 8.02 10.66
N ASP A 119 -14.62 8.08 11.85
CA ASP A 119 -14.07 7.45 13.07
C ASP A 119 -14.12 5.92 12.99
N ASP A 120 -15.15 5.33 12.38
CA ASP A 120 -15.19 3.89 12.10
C ASP A 120 -14.05 3.47 11.18
N ILE A 121 -13.71 4.29 10.18
CA ILE A 121 -12.61 4.04 9.25
C ILE A 121 -11.27 4.03 9.97
N ILE A 122 -11.02 4.99 10.86
CA ILE A 122 -9.83 5.00 11.71
C ILE A 122 -9.76 3.74 12.55
N LYS A 123 -10.85 3.42 13.26
CA LYS A 123 -10.93 2.24 14.13
C LYS A 123 -10.61 0.95 13.38
N MET A 124 -11.27 0.72 12.23
CA MET A 124 -11.04 -0.45 11.40
C MET A 124 -9.59 -0.56 10.93
N THR A 125 -8.97 0.58 10.59
CA THR A 125 -7.56 0.61 10.17
C THR A 125 -6.62 0.28 11.31
N CYS A 126 -6.84 0.84 12.50
CA CYS A 126 -6.05 0.53 13.69
C CYS A 126 -6.15 -0.95 14.06
N GLU A 127 -7.36 -1.51 14.09
CA GLU A 127 -7.59 -2.95 14.33
C GLU A 127 -6.85 -3.84 13.31
N ALA A 128 -6.83 -3.45 12.03
CA ALA A 128 -6.10 -4.18 10.99
C ALA A 128 -4.57 -4.09 11.18
N VAL A 129 -4.04 -2.93 11.59
CA VAL A 129 -2.60 -2.74 11.90
C VAL A 129 -2.19 -3.61 13.08
N GLU A 130 -2.96 -3.59 14.18
CA GLU A 130 -2.71 -4.41 15.37
C GLU A 130 -2.79 -5.91 15.03
N THR A 131 -3.75 -6.30 14.18
CA THR A 131 -3.89 -7.67 13.68
C THR A 131 -2.66 -8.08 12.87
N ALA A 132 -2.16 -7.21 11.96
CA ALA A 132 -0.96 -7.50 11.17
C ALA A 132 0.28 -7.66 12.07
N THR A 133 0.42 -6.83 13.10
CA THR A 133 1.47 -6.95 14.11
C THR A 133 1.37 -8.31 14.83
N SER A 134 0.18 -8.68 15.27
CA SER A 134 -0.09 -9.97 15.95
C SER A 134 0.17 -11.18 15.04
N CYS A 135 -0.01 -11.03 13.73
CA CYS A 135 0.33 -12.07 12.73
C CYS A 135 1.82 -12.13 12.39
N GLY A 136 2.67 -11.25 12.95
CA GLY A 136 4.11 -11.27 12.77
C GLY A 136 4.63 -10.40 11.62
N ALA A 137 3.87 -9.40 11.19
CA ALA A 137 4.35 -8.45 10.18
C ALA A 137 5.56 -7.66 10.71
N LEU A 138 6.64 -7.63 9.93
CA LEU A 138 7.85 -6.85 10.23
C LEU A 138 7.69 -5.38 9.84
N THR A 139 7.01 -5.10 8.73
CA THR A 139 6.69 -3.72 8.34
C THR A 139 5.25 -3.60 7.84
N ILE A 140 4.58 -2.57 8.30
CA ILE A 140 3.19 -2.28 7.98
C ILE A 140 3.12 -0.88 7.36
N GLY A 141 2.68 -0.79 6.12
CA GLY A 141 2.27 0.46 5.49
C GLY A 141 0.76 0.60 5.57
N VAL A 142 0.28 1.82 5.72
CA VAL A 142 -1.14 2.15 5.61
C VAL A 142 -1.34 3.06 4.41
N ASN A 143 -2.22 2.66 3.50
CA ASN A 143 -2.54 3.43 2.30
C ASN A 143 -3.84 4.20 2.54
N ALA A 144 -3.76 5.53 2.44
CA ALA A 144 -4.92 6.41 2.41
C ALA A 144 -5.43 6.47 0.96
N GLU A 145 -6.38 5.61 0.62
CA GLU A 145 -6.98 5.58 -0.72
C GLU A 145 -7.84 6.84 -0.93
N ASP A 146 -7.68 7.48 -2.08
CA ASP A 146 -8.35 8.73 -2.46
C ASP A 146 -7.96 9.92 -1.55
N ALA A 147 -6.68 9.97 -1.17
CA ALA A 147 -6.15 10.98 -0.28
C ALA A 147 -6.22 12.40 -0.86
N SER A 148 -6.12 12.55 -2.18
CA SER A 148 -6.23 13.84 -2.87
C SER A 148 -7.56 14.56 -2.63
N ARG A 149 -8.66 13.82 -2.44
CA ARG A 149 -9.98 14.36 -2.13
C ARG A 149 -10.36 14.28 -0.65
N THR A 150 -9.46 13.78 0.18
CA THR A 150 -9.67 13.66 1.63
C THR A 150 -9.38 15.00 2.32
N ASP A 151 -10.19 15.39 3.29
CA ASP A 151 -9.89 16.51 4.17
C ASP A 151 -8.51 16.34 4.84
N LEU A 152 -7.68 17.39 4.83
CA LEU A 152 -6.29 17.28 5.26
C LEU A 152 -6.18 17.02 6.78
N ASP A 153 -7.03 17.65 7.60
CA ASP A 153 -7.01 17.47 9.06
C ASP A 153 -7.44 16.05 9.41
N PHE A 154 -8.45 15.52 8.70
CA PHE A 154 -8.84 14.11 8.83
C PHE A 154 -7.72 13.18 8.40
N LEU A 155 -7.03 13.46 7.30
CA LEU A 155 -5.93 12.62 6.80
C LEU A 155 -4.75 12.60 7.79
N ILE A 156 -4.44 13.75 8.42
CA ILE A 156 -3.44 13.84 9.50
C ILE A 156 -3.88 13.02 10.71
N LYS A 157 -5.13 13.16 11.16
CA LYS A 157 -5.70 12.37 12.26
C LYS A 157 -5.61 10.86 11.96
N PHE A 158 -6.04 10.45 10.77
CA PHE A 158 -5.96 9.07 10.30
C PHE A 158 -4.54 8.51 10.36
N GLY A 159 -3.56 9.27 9.84
CA GLY A 159 -2.16 8.86 9.86
C GLY A 159 -1.56 8.77 11.28
N LEU A 160 -1.92 9.69 12.17
CA LEU A 160 -1.48 9.68 13.58
C LEU A 160 -2.03 8.47 14.33
N GLU A 161 -3.30 8.14 14.16
CA GLU A 161 -3.92 6.98 14.82
C GLU A 161 -3.35 5.67 14.23
N ALA A 162 -3.17 5.58 12.91
CA ALA A 162 -2.50 4.44 12.30
C ALA A 162 -1.05 4.25 12.82
N LYS A 163 -0.29 5.34 12.96
CA LYS A 163 1.05 5.33 13.57
C LYS A 163 1.01 4.80 15.01
N LYS A 164 0.09 5.29 15.84
CA LYS A 164 -0.08 4.81 17.23
C LYS A 164 -0.39 3.32 17.29
N ALA A 165 -1.19 2.82 16.36
CA ALA A 165 -1.50 1.39 16.26
C ALA A 165 -0.31 0.53 15.80
N GLY A 166 0.77 1.14 15.29
CA GLY A 166 1.99 0.44 14.87
C GLY A 166 2.30 0.51 13.37
N ALA A 167 1.64 1.37 12.60
CA ALA A 167 2.00 1.58 11.20
C ALA A 167 3.38 2.25 11.08
N HIS A 168 4.21 1.73 10.19
CA HIS A 168 5.59 2.20 9.96
C HIS A 168 5.68 3.33 8.92
N ARG A 169 4.68 3.46 8.05
CA ARG A 169 4.60 4.48 7.00
C ARG A 169 3.15 4.73 6.59
N LEU A 170 2.89 5.93 6.08
CA LEU A 170 1.63 6.28 5.42
C LEU A 170 1.88 6.46 3.93
N ARG A 171 1.03 5.84 3.07
CA ARG A 171 1.00 6.13 1.65
C ARG A 171 -0.13 7.10 1.33
N TYR A 172 0.22 8.23 0.75
CA TYR A 172 -0.70 9.16 0.12
C TYR A 172 -1.04 8.66 -1.27
N CYS A 173 -2.30 8.29 -1.50
CA CYS A 173 -2.74 7.78 -2.81
C CYS A 173 -3.64 8.81 -3.50
N ASP A 174 -3.14 9.42 -4.57
CA ASP A 174 -3.96 10.16 -5.52
C ASP A 174 -4.58 9.16 -6.52
N THR A 175 -5.64 8.50 -6.06
CA THR A 175 -6.28 7.37 -6.73
C THR A 175 -6.91 7.74 -8.08
N LEU A 176 -7.26 9.01 -8.27
CA LEU A 176 -7.91 9.51 -9.48
C LEU A 176 -6.99 10.38 -10.34
N GLY A 177 -5.73 10.58 -9.94
CA GLY A 177 -4.83 11.51 -10.63
C GLY A 177 -5.36 12.95 -10.59
N TYR A 178 -5.93 13.36 -9.46
CA TYR A 178 -6.65 14.62 -9.26
C TYR A 178 -5.75 15.79 -8.90
N ASP A 179 -4.62 15.52 -8.22
CA ASP A 179 -3.72 16.55 -7.72
C ASP A 179 -2.91 17.21 -8.84
N ASP A 180 -2.60 18.48 -8.64
CA ASP A 180 -1.50 19.17 -9.30
C ASP A 180 -0.23 19.14 -8.42
N PRO A 181 0.97 19.45 -8.99
CA PRO A 181 2.23 19.37 -8.25
C PRO A 181 2.30 20.26 -7.01
N GLN A 182 1.67 21.46 -7.02
CA GLN A 182 1.69 22.34 -5.87
C GLN A 182 0.81 21.81 -4.74
N THR A 183 -0.39 21.36 -5.07
CA THR A 183 -1.31 20.73 -4.11
C THR A 183 -0.69 19.48 -3.51
N ALA A 184 -0.08 18.62 -4.33
CA ALA A 184 0.62 17.42 -3.87
C ALA A 184 1.74 17.77 -2.88
N TYR A 185 2.60 18.76 -3.24
CA TYR A 185 3.68 19.22 -2.36
C TYR A 185 3.15 19.70 -1.00
N ASP A 186 2.16 20.60 -0.99
CA ASP A 186 1.64 21.20 0.24
C ASP A 186 1.04 20.14 1.18
N ARG A 187 0.29 19.20 0.62
CA ARG A 187 -0.35 18.12 1.39
C ARG A 187 0.67 17.14 1.94
N ILE A 188 1.63 16.71 1.13
CA ILE A 188 2.68 15.77 1.56
C ILE A 188 3.60 16.43 2.57
N TYR A 189 3.95 17.71 2.40
CA TYR A 189 4.73 18.46 3.37
C TYR A 189 4.02 18.54 4.74
N ALA A 190 2.72 18.86 4.75
CA ALA A 190 1.92 18.90 5.97
C ALA A 190 1.86 17.53 6.66
N LEU A 191 1.64 16.45 5.90
CA LEU A 191 1.64 15.08 6.44
C LEU A 191 3.01 14.70 7.02
N ALA A 192 4.09 14.93 6.30
CA ALA A 192 5.44 14.61 6.76
C ALA A 192 5.79 15.33 8.06
N LYS A 193 5.43 16.61 8.14
CA LYS A 193 5.63 17.45 9.34
C LYS A 193 4.81 16.96 10.54
N ALA A 194 3.55 16.57 10.32
CA ALA A 194 2.66 16.14 11.39
C ALA A 194 2.96 14.71 11.87
N LEU A 195 3.19 13.78 10.94
CA LEU A 195 3.28 12.36 11.26
C LEU A 195 4.68 11.92 11.70
N GLN A 196 5.74 12.53 11.18
CA GLN A 196 7.14 12.18 11.46
C GLN A 196 7.42 10.66 11.29
N ILE A 197 6.83 10.07 10.30
CA ILE A 197 7.14 8.74 9.75
C ILE A 197 7.33 8.87 8.24
N PRO A 198 7.92 7.89 7.57
CA PRO A 198 8.02 7.91 6.10
C PRO A 198 6.65 8.10 5.44
N ILE A 199 6.58 9.06 4.52
CA ILE A 199 5.42 9.23 3.63
C ILE A 199 5.79 8.63 2.29
N GLU A 200 4.97 7.70 1.83
CA GLU A 200 5.06 7.09 0.51
C GLU A 200 4.04 7.78 -0.40
N THR A 201 4.42 8.12 -1.62
CA THR A 201 3.54 8.78 -2.58
C THR A 201 3.15 7.82 -3.69
N HIS A 202 1.89 7.89 -4.12
CA HIS A 202 1.36 7.05 -5.18
C HIS A 202 0.36 7.87 -6.01
N PHE A 203 0.78 8.25 -7.21
CA PHE A 203 -0.01 9.10 -8.11
C PHE A 203 -0.43 8.35 -9.35
N HIS A 204 -1.74 8.30 -9.61
CA HIS A 204 -2.28 7.89 -10.90
C HIS A 204 -2.10 8.98 -11.95
N ASN A 205 -2.14 8.60 -13.22
CA ASN A 205 -1.79 9.51 -14.33
C ASN A 205 -2.99 9.85 -15.22
N ASP A 206 -4.21 9.83 -14.68
CA ASP A 206 -5.44 10.02 -15.44
C ASP A 206 -5.49 11.39 -16.13
N LEU A 207 -4.99 12.43 -15.48
CA LEU A 207 -4.87 13.79 -16.05
C LEU A 207 -3.46 14.10 -16.59
N GLY A 208 -2.56 13.11 -16.69
CA GLY A 208 -1.19 13.30 -17.19
C GLY A 208 -0.23 13.97 -16.20
N MET A 209 -0.59 14.12 -14.93
CA MET A 209 0.19 14.81 -13.90
C MET A 209 0.98 13.88 -12.99
N GLY A 210 0.82 12.56 -13.09
CA GLY A 210 1.40 11.59 -12.17
C GLY A 210 2.93 11.73 -12.00
N VAL A 211 3.68 11.91 -13.08
CA VAL A 211 5.14 12.12 -13.02
C VAL A 211 5.48 13.49 -12.42
N ALA A 212 4.71 14.53 -12.71
CA ALA A 212 4.98 15.87 -12.19
C ALA A 212 4.67 15.99 -10.69
N CYS A 213 3.73 15.18 -10.17
CA CYS A 213 3.38 15.13 -8.75
C CYS A 213 4.34 14.23 -7.93
N SER A 214 5.06 13.31 -8.59
CA SER A 214 6.00 12.37 -7.94
C SER A 214 7.35 13.03 -7.67
#